data_a77b86590557630be6d1c81f5cb1a747
#
_entry.id   a77b86590557630be6d1c81f5cb1a747
#
_cell.length_a   1.000
_cell.length_b   1.000
_cell.length_c   1.000
_cell.angle_alpha   90.00
_cell.angle_beta   90.00
_cell.angle_gamma   90.00
#
_symmetry.space_group_name_H-M   'P 1'
#
loop_
_entity.id
_entity.type
_entity.pdbx_description
1 polymer ?
#
loop_
_entity_poly.entity_id
_entity_poly.type
_entity_poly.pdbx_seq_one_letter_code
_entity_poly.pdbx_strand_id
1 'polypeptide(L)'
;MNLIFSVLITLISFFYQNLNDWELKKNQDNVKVFTRSLDNGIKEFLGETILNSTMDSVFSFIMDFNKANQWMYKIKSSKIITPVNEKTFYVYFTIKMNWPLEDRDLIMEVSNIKEKKIIKIELQSQPNFIPINNKYKRIINSSSIWTLEYLDKFKTKVSLQSSSDIEGIPSWITDMFITQSPLYAMKNLQKEFN
;
A
#
# COMPACT_ATOMS: atom_id res chain seq x y z
N MET A 1 -48.46 1.31 -6.73
CA MET A 1 -47.52 0.21 -6.47
C MET A 1 -46.20 0.34 -7.29
N ASN A 2 -46.11 1.24 -8.27
CA ASN A 2 -44.94 1.35 -9.16
C ASN A 2 -43.87 2.38 -8.76
N LEU A 3 -44.17 3.33 -7.86
CA LEU A 3 -43.21 4.37 -7.47
C LEU A 3 -42.18 3.84 -6.44
N ILE A 4 -42.62 2.98 -5.52
CA ILE A 4 -41.73 2.42 -4.46
C ILE A 4 -40.72 1.44 -5.07
N PHE A 5 -41.13 0.67 -6.07
CA PHE A 5 -40.23 -0.26 -6.79
C PHE A 5 -39.15 0.48 -7.61
N SER A 6 -39.49 1.61 -8.21
CA SER A 6 -38.54 2.44 -8.98
C SER A 6 -37.49 3.08 -8.06
N VAL A 7 -37.86 3.56 -6.87
CA VAL A 7 -36.94 4.15 -5.90
C VAL A 7 -36.00 3.09 -5.30
N LEU A 8 -36.49 1.87 -5.08
CA LEU A 8 -35.64 0.78 -4.57
C LEU A 8 -34.57 0.34 -5.57
N ILE A 9 -34.93 0.26 -6.85
CA ILE A 9 -33.98 -0.11 -7.93
C ILE A 9 -32.90 0.97 -8.11
N THR A 10 -33.25 2.26 -8.03
CA THR A 10 -32.28 3.36 -8.11
C THR A 10 -31.35 3.41 -6.88
N LEU A 11 -31.82 3.10 -5.69
CA LEU A 11 -30.98 3.01 -4.50
C LEU A 11 -29.99 1.82 -4.57
N ILE A 12 -30.45 0.68 -5.06
CA ILE A 12 -29.59 -0.50 -5.23
C ILE A 12 -28.51 -0.24 -6.29
N SER A 13 -28.85 0.43 -7.42
CA SER A 13 -27.86 0.79 -8.43
C SER A 13 -26.82 1.82 -7.93
N PHE A 14 -27.21 2.74 -7.05
CA PHE A 14 -26.29 3.70 -6.44
C PHE A 14 -25.31 3.01 -5.47
N PHE A 15 -25.76 1.99 -4.73
CA PHE A 15 -24.88 1.19 -3.87
C PHE A 15 -23.93 0.27 -4.66
N TYR A 16 -24.33 -0.22 -5.83
CA TYR A 16 -23.47 -1.02 -6.70
C TYR A 16 -22.40 -0.22 -7.43
N GLN A 17 -22.61 1.08 -7.69
CA GLN A 17 -21.63 1.93 -8.35
C GLN A 17 -20.42 2.26 -7.45
N ASN A 18 -20.56 2.26 -6.12
CA ASN A 18 -19.45 2.54 -5.21
C ASN A 18 -18.53 1.35 -4.90
N LEU A 19 -18.82 0.15 -5.41
CA LEU A 19 -18.03 -1.07 -5.13
C LEU A 19 -17.01 -1.42 -6.21
N ASN A 20 -16.94 -0.69 -7.34
CA ASN A 20 -16.17 -1.13 -8.51
C ASN A 20 -15.37 -0.04 -9.22
N ASP A 21 -14.77 0.91 -8.48
CA ASP A 21 -13.91 1.93 -9.12
C ASP A 21 -12.48 1.43 -9.42
N TRP A 22 -12.18 0.16 -9.10
CA TRP A 22 -10.87 -0.43 -9.35
C TRP A 22 -10.71 -0.87 -10.81
N GLU A 23 -9.74 -0.26 -11.51
CA GLU A 23 -9.34 -0.61 -12.86
C GLU A 23 -8.13 -1.56 -12.84
N LEU A 24 -8.25 -2.74 -13.45
CA LEU A 24 -7.13 -3.68 -13.57
C LEU A 24 -6.08 -3.13 -14.54
N LYS A 25 -4.89 -2.81 -14.04
CA LYS A 25 -3.75 -2.28 -14.83
C LYS A 25 -2.74 -3.35 -15.21
N LYS A 26 -2.52 -4.35 -14.36
CA LYS A 26 -1.59 -5.48 -14.60
C LYS A 26 -2.19 -6.78 -14.09
N ASN A 27 -1.95 -7.84 -14.86
CA ASN A 27 -2.20 -9.22 -14.46
C ASN A 27 -1.06 -10.06 -15.04
N GLN A 28 -0.01 -10.26 -14.26
CA GLN A 28 1.23 -10.87 -14.72
C GLN A 28 1.87 -11.70 -13.60
N ASP A 29 2.29 -12.92 -13.90
CA ASP A 29 3.01 -13.80 -12.98
C ASP A 29 2.26 -14.00 -11.64
N ASN A 30 0.94 -14.19 -11.70
CA ASN A 30 0.05 -14.29 -10.53
C ASN A 30 0.01 -13.03 -9.64
N VAL A 31 0.48 -11.90 -10.14
CA VAL A 31 0.32 -10.59 -9.52
C VAL A 31 -0.75 -9.82 -10.26
N LYS A 32 -1.75 -9.31 -9.52
CA LYS A 32 -2.75 -8.37 -10.04
C LYS A 32 -2.50 -7.00 -9.45
N VAL A 33 -2.58 -5.98 -10.30
CA VAL A 33 -2.50 -4.57 -9.88
C VAL A 33 -3.70 -3.83 -10.40
N PHE A 34 -4.41 -3.20 -9.48
CA PHE A 34 -5.56 -2.35 -9.76
C PHE A 34 -5.24 -0.92 -9.33
N THR A 35 -5.89 0.04 -9.99
CA THR A 35 -5.81 1.46 -9.59
C THR A 35 -7.19 2.08 -9.58
N ARG A 36 -7.35 3.14 -8.80
CA ARG A 36 -8.53 4.01 -8.83
C ARG A 36 -8.15 5.45 -8.51
N SER A 37 -9.04 6.39 -8.80
CA SER A 37 -8.95 7.77 -8.33
C SER A 37 -9.87 7.96 -7.13
N LEU A 38 -9.37 8.58 -6.08
CA LEU A 38 -10.18 8.99 -4.93
C LEU A 38 -10.89 10.32 -5.25
N ASP A 39 -11.92 10.68 -4.48
CA ASP A 39 -12.72 11.90 -4.69
C ASP A 39 -11.88 13.19 -4.65
N ASN A 40 -10.78 13.18 -3.92
CA ASN A 40 -9.82 14.29 -3.85
C ASN A 40 -8.80 14.32 -5.02
N GLY A 41 -8.95 13.43 -6.01
CA GLY A 41 -8.06 13.30 -7.16
C GLY A 41 -6.76 12.54 -6.90
N ILE A 42 -6.49 12.11 -5.67
CA ILE A 42 -5.34 11.26 -5.35
C ILE A 42 -5.57 9.87 -5.95
N LYS A 43 -4.55 9.32 -6.57
CA LYS A 43 -4.58 7.97 -7.11
C LYS A 43 -4.20 6.94 -6.04
N GLU A 44 -4.91 5.82 -6.05
CA GLU A 44 -4.69 4.70 -5.16
C GLU A 44 -4.45 3.43 -5.97
N PHE A 45 -3.61 2.54 -5.44
CA PHE A 45 -3.40 1.22 -6.02
C PHE A 45 -3.75 0.11 -5.04
N LEU A 46 -4.06 -1.06 -5.61
CA LEU A 46 -4.17 -2.33 -4.91
C LEU A 46 -3.34 -3.37 -5.67
N GLY A 47 -2.32 -3.91 -5.01
CA GLY A 47 -1.55 -5.06 -5.50
C GLY A 47 -1.93 -6.33 -4.77
N GLU A 48 -2.09 -7.45 -5.49
CA GLU A 48 -2.46 -8.74 -4.89
C GLU A 48 -1.62 -9.87 -5.44
N THR A 49 -1.29 -10.83 -4.58
CA THR A 49 -0.68 -12.12 -4.96
C THR A 49 -1.01 -13.20 -3.93
N ILE A 50 -0.71 -14.46 -4.28
CA ILE A 50 -0.76 -15.61 -3.35
C ILE A 50 0.68 -16.11 -3.17
N LEU A 51 1.07 -16.35 -1.91
CA LEU A 51 2.37 -16.84 -1.52
C LEU A 51 2.26 -18.25 -0.92
N ASN A 52 3.24 -19.09 -1.22
CA ASN A 52 3.35 -20.45 -0.66
C ASN A 52 4.04 -20.42 0.71
N SER A 53 3.45 -19.72 1.66
CA SER A 53 4.01 -19.54 3.01
C SER A 53 2.92 -19.35 4.05
N THR A 54 3.30 -19.54 5.31
CA THR A 54 2.41 -19.26 6.44
C THR A 54 2.20 -17.76 6.60
N MET A 55 1.03 -17.37 7.09
CA MET A 55 0.70 -15.96 7.32
C MET A 55 1.67 -15.28 8.31
N ASP A 56 2.14 -16.00 9.34
CA ASP A 56 3.11 -15.46 10.30
C ASP A 56 4.49 -15.24 9.71
N SER A 57 4.95 -16.09 8.80
CA SER A 57 6.23 -15.89 8.11
C SER A 57 6.20 -14.66 7.21
N VAL A 58 5.11 -14.50 6.45
CA VAL A 58 4.90 -13.33 5.59
C VAL A 58 4.78 -12.06 6.44
N PHE A 59 4.03 -12.12 7.55
CA PHE A 59 3.93 -11.00 8.49
C PHE A 59 5.29 -10.59 9.02
N SER A 60 6.10 -11.52 9.51
CA SER A 60 7.41 -11.24 10.08
C SER A 60 8.36 -10.61 9.06
N PHE A 61 8.30 -11.06 7.81
CA PHE A 61 9.09 -10.49 6.71
C PHE A 61 8.70 -9.03 6.41
N ILE A 62 7.39 -8.75 6.28
CA ILE A 62 6.89 -7.40 6.00
C ILE A 62 7.21 -6.45 7.16
N MET A 63 7.12 -6.92 8.42
CA MET A 63 7.40 -6.11 9.61
C MET A 63 8.89 -5.78 9.82
N ASP A 64 9.82 -6.45 9.11
CA ASP A 64 11.24 -6.07 9.11
C ASP A 64 11.47 -4.85 8.19
N PHE A 65 10.89 -3.72 8.57
CA PHE A 65 11.00 -2.47 7.80
C PHE A 65 12.44 -1.98 7.63
N ASN A 66 13.39 -2.41 8.47
CA ASN A 66 14.80 -2.06 8.26
C ASN A 66 15.37 -2.63 6.95
N LYS A 67 14.73 -3.65 6.38
CA LYS A 67 15.08 -4.28 5.11
C LYS A 67 14.16 -3.88 3.94
N ALA A 68 13.19 -2.99 4.14
CA ALA A 68 12.23 -2.61 3.10
C ALA A 68 12.88 -2.10 1.80
N ASN A 69 14.05 -1.47 1.89
CA ASN A 69 14.81 -1.01 0.74
C ASN A 69 15.33 -2.14 -0.18
N GLN A 70 15.33 -3.38 0.28
CA GLN A 70 15.76 -4.53 -0.51
C GLN A 70 14.67 -5.07 -1.44
N TRP A 71 13.40 -4.85 -1.08
CA TRP A 71 12.27 -5.46 -1.79
C TRP A 71 11.11 -4.52 -2.13
N MET A 72 11.05 -3.30 -1.57
CA MET A 72 10.07 -2.28 -1.95
C MET A 72 10.61 -1.35 -3.05
N TYR A 73 9.72 -0.94 -3.96
CA TYR A 73 10.08 -0.13 -5.11
C TYR A 73 10.60 1.26 -4.73
N LYS A 74 11.78 1.61 -5.26
CA LYS A 74 12.40 2.94 -5.07
C LYS A 74 12.70 3.35 -3.62
N ILE A 75 12.51 2.49 -2.65
CA ILE A 75 12.98 2.76 -1.29
C ILE A 75 14.51 2.74 -1.29
N LYS A 76 15.12 3.88 -0.99
CA LYS A 76 16.58 4.06 -0.92
C LYS A 76 17.13 3.63 0.44
N SER A 77 16.41 3.98 1.50
CA SER A 77 16.68 3.53 2.85
C SER A 77 15.39 3.47 3.66
N SER A 78 15.39 2.61 4.66
CA SER A 78 14.29 2.48 5.62
C SER A 78 14.87 2.21 7.00
N LYS A 79 14.26 2.79 8.03
CA LYS A 79 14.72 2.64 9.40
C LYS A 79 13.55 2.77 10.37
N ILE A 80 13.42 1.83 11.29
CA ILE A 80 12.56 1.96 12.46
C ILE A 80 13.18 3.02 13.35
N ILE A 81 12.46 4.12 13.62
CA ILE A 81 13.01 5.25 14.36
C ILE A 81 12.85 5.03 15.85
N THR A 82 11.62 4.76 16.29
CA THR A 82 11.30 4.62 17.72
C THR A 82 10.11 3.69 17.86
N PRO A 83 10.26 2.54 18.53
CA PRO A 83 9.11 1.73 18.93
C PRO A 83 8.31 2.52 19.97
N VAL A 84 7.01 2.72 19.74
CA VAL A 84 6.12 3.41 20.69
C VAL A 84 5.59 2.42 21.72
N ASN A 85 5.22 1.20 21.23
CA ASN A 85 4.78 0.06 22.03
C ASN A 85 4.84 -1.20 21.16
N GLU A 86 4.45 -2.35 21.68
CA GLU A 86 4.48 -3.62 20.94
C GLU A 86 3.61 -3.62 19.66
N LYS A 87 2.63 -2.71 19.55
CA LYS A 87 1.66 -2.66 18.45
C LYS A 87 1.86 -1.48 17.50
N THR A 88 2.60 -0.46 17.91
CA THR A 88 2.76 0.78 17.12
C THR A 88 4.19 1.29 17.21
N PHE A 89 4.78 1.66 16.07
CA PHE A 89 6.11 2.23 15.97
C PHE A 89 6.22 3.12 14.72
N TYR A 90 7.32 3.88 14.59
CA TYR A 90 7.53 4.79 13.46
C TYR A 90 8.66 4.30 12.56
N VAL A 91 8.43 4.40 11.25
CA VAL A 91 9.42 4.09 10.22
C VAL A 91 9.71 5.33 9.39
N TYR A 92 10.97 5.60 9.19
CA TYR A 92 11.47 6.64 8.29
C TYR A 92 11.93 6.02 6.99
N PHE A 93 11.37 6.48 5.86
CA PHE A 93 11.75 6.07 4.52
C PHE A 93 12.41 7.21 3.78
N THR A 94 13.41 6.91 2.95
CA THR A 94 13.85 7.79 1.87
C THR A 94 13.56 7.11 0.54
N ILE A 95 13.04 7.88 -0.42
CA ILE A 95 12.54 7.39 -1.69
C ILE A 95 13.35 8.05 -2.80
N LYS A 96 13.94 7.22 -3.67
CA LYS A 96 14.70 7.70 -4.82
C LYS A 96 13.77 8.14 -5.93
N MET A 97 13.94 9.37 -6.38
CA MET A 97 13.28 9.89 -7.57
C MET A 97 14.25 9.95 -8.74
N ASN A 98 13.71 9.97 -9.97
CA ASN A 98 14.54 10.16 -11.15
C ASN A 98 14.75 11.66 -11.39
N TRP A 99 15.97 12.03 -11.76
CA TRP A 99 16.25 13.41 -12.18
C TRP A 99 15.25 13.89 -13.26
N PRO A 100 14.73 15.12 -13.21
CA PRO A 100 15.11 16.25 -12.35
C PRO A 100 14.36 16.34 -11.00
N LEU A 101 13.67 15.30 -10.58
CA LEU A 101 12.91 15.33 -9.33
C LEU A 101 13.82 15.11 -8.11
N GLU A 102 13.54 15.85 -7.05
CA GLU A 102 14.19 15.66 -5.76
C GLU A 102 13.76 14.36 -5.10
N ASP A 103 14.68 13.68 -4.42
CA ASP A 103 14.37 12.53 -3.55
C ASP A 103 13.34 12.95 -2.50
N ARG A 104 12.52 12.00 -2.05
CA ARG A 104 11.48 12.21 -1.05
C ARG A 104 11.84 11.54 0.27
N ASP A 105 11.29 12.06 1.36
CA ASP A 105 11.24 11.33 2.62
C ASP A 105 9.79 11.18 3.11
N LEU A 106 9.58 10.16 3.93
CA LEU A 106 8.26 9.80 4.45
C LEU A 106 8.43 9.18 5.83
N ILE A 107 7.63 9.63 6.78
CA ILE A 107 7.52 9.02 8.11
C ILE A 107 6.15 8.38 8.21
N MET A 108 6.14 7.10 8.58
CA MET A 108 4.90 6.35 8.75
C MET A 108 4.81 5.83 10.18
N GLU A 109 3.67 6.06 10.80
CA GLU A 109 3.23 5.30 11.97
C GLU A 109 2.73 3.95 11.48
N VAL A 110 3.22 2.88 12.09
CA VAL A 110 2.87 1.51 11.76
C VAL A 110 2.13 0.89 12.93
N SER A 111 0.96 0.34 12.65
CA SER A 111 0.17 -0.47 13.60
C SER A 111 -0.24 -1.78 12.95
N ASN A 112 -0.63 -2.75 13.76
CA ASN A 112 -1.12 -4.02 13.24
C ASN A 112 -2.25 -4.61 14.09
N ILE A 113 -3.12 -5.35 13.42
CA ILE A 113 -4.23 -6.11 14.02
C ILE A 113 -4.09 -7.55 13.53
N LYS A 114 -4.05 -8.49 14.47
CA LYS A 114 -3.98 -9.92 14.18
C LYS A 114 -5.27 -10.61 14.63
N GLU A 115 -5.94 -11.23 13.67
CA GLU A 115 -7.08 -12.11 13.87
C GLU A 115 -6.75 -13.50 13.34
N LYS A 116 -7.59 -14.50 13.68
CA LYS A 116 -7.32 -15.92 13.34
C LYS A 116 -7.04 -16.18 11.86
N LYS A 117 -7.68 -15.42 10.94
CA LYS A 117 -7.58 -15.63 9.49
C LYS A 117 -7.12 -14.39 8.72
N ILE A 118 -6.92 -13.29 9.39
CA ILE A 118 -6.54 -12.02 8.76
C ILE A 118 -5.55 -11.29 9.65
N ILE A 119 -4.48 -10.79 9.04
CA ILE A 119 -3.58 -9.81 9.66
C ILE A 119 -3.64 -8.55 8.81
N LYS A 120 -3.82 -7.40 9.46
CA LYS A 120 -3.67 -6.09 8.82
C LYS A 120 -2.48 -5.36 9.41
N ILE A 121 -1.69 -4.71 8.54
CA ILE A 121 -0.62 -3.79 8.93
C ILE A 121 -0.98 -2.46 8.29
N GLU A 122 -1.25 -1.47 9.12
CA GLU A 122 -1.67 -0.14 8.70
C GLU A 122 -0.50 0.83 8.85
N LEU A 123 -0.27 1.64 7.83
CA LEU A 123 0.74 2.68 7.82
C LEU A 123 0.07 4.01 7.51
N GLN A 124 0.27 4.99 8.38
CA GLN A 124 -0.27 6.33 8.23
C GLN A 124 0.84 7.36 8.33
N SER A 125 0.89 8.32 7.41
CA SER A 125 1.92 9.37 7.41
C SER A 125 1.86 10.24 8.68
N GLN A 126 3.05 10.53 9.23
CA GLN A 126 3.25 11.38 10.40
C GLN A 126 4.34 12.43 10.09
N PRO A 127 4.04 13.40 9.20
CA PRO A 127 5.06 14.28 8.63
C PRO A 127 5.78 15.16 9.66
N ASN A 128 5.16 15.42 10.80
CA ASN A 128 5.67 16.29 11.85
C ASN A 128 6.40 15.53 12.98
N PHE A 129 6.51 14.20 12.90
CA PHE A 129 7.11 13.38 13.96
C PHE A 129 8.61 13.67 14.17
N ILE A 130 9.34 13.98 13.09
CA ILE A 130 10.72 14.49 13.16
C ILE A 130 10.86 15.76 12.29
N PRO A 131 11.82 16.65 12.59
CA PRO A 131 12.08 17.83 11.78
C PRO A 131 12.31 17.53 10.31
N ILE A 132 11.95 18.48 9.45
CA ILE A 132 12.19 18.39 8.01
C ILE A 132 13.68 18.40 7.73
N ASN A 133 14.12 17.48 6.87
CA ASN A 133 15.47 17.46 6.34
C ASN A 133 15.46 18.09 4.95
N ASN A 134 16.07 19.26 4.78
CA ASN A 134 16.10 20.02 3.52
C ASN A 134 16.73 19.27 2.33
N LYS A 135 17.33 18.10 2.57
CA LYS A 135 17.86 17.23 1.51
C LYS A 135 16.75 16.48 0.74
N TYR A 136 15.56 16.42 1.32
CA TYR A 136 14.43 15.66 0.78
C TYR A 136 13.18 16.54 0.78
N LYS A 137 12.28 16.29 -0.18
CA LYS A 137 10.94 16.85 -0.12
C LYS A 137 10.03 15.89 0.64
N ARG A 138 9.45 16.34 1.77
CA ARG A 138 8.61 15.52 2.66
C ARG A 138 7.27 15.19 2.00
N ILE A 139 6.90 13.89 1.97
CA ILE A 139 5.54 13.44 1.65
C ILE A 139 4.68 13.66 2.89
N ILE A 140 3.62 14.45 2.75
CA ILE A 140 2.74 14.85 3.85
C ILE A 140 1.59 13.85 4.03
N ASN A 141 0.94 13.47 2.93
CA ASN A 141 -0.22 12.59 2.95
C ASN A 141 0.08 11.26 2.29
N SER A 142 0.09 10.21 3.07
CA SER A 142 0.25 8.84 2.58
C SER A 142 -0.43 7.87 3.54
N SER A 143 -1.09 6.87 2.98
CA SER A 143 -1.63 5.75 3.74
C SER A 143 -1.37 4.45 2.99
N SER A 144 -1.18 3.37 3.74
CA SER A 144 -1.00 2.04 3.18
C SER A 144 -1.58 0.99 4.12
N ILE A 145 -2.16 -0.06 3.53
CA ILE A 145 -2.68 -1.20 4.29
C ILE A 145 -2.18 -2.48 3.61
N TRP A 146 -1.40 -3.26 4.35
CA TRP A 146 -1.15 -4.66 4.02
C TRP A 146 -2.24 -5.52 4.64
N THR A 147 -2.81 -6.42 3.85
CA THR A 147 -3.75 -7.42 4.34
C THR A 147 -3.21 -8.81 3.99
N LEU A 148 -3.08 -9.65 5.00
CA LEU A 148 -2.70 -11.06 4.87
C LEU A 148 -3.92 -11.89 5.19
N GLU A 149 -4.38 -12.73 4.25
CA GLU A 149 -5.54 -13.59 4.40
C GLU A 149 -5.08 -15.06 4.39
N TYR A 150 -5.47 -15.80 5.42
CA TYR A 150 -5.22 -17.24 5.51
C TYR A 150 -6.04 -17.99 4.45
N LEU A 151 -5.40 -18.68 3.53
CA LEU A 151 -6.05 -19.57 2.58
C LEU A 151 -5.95 -21.03 3.04
N ASP A 152 -4.73 -21.48 3.37
CA ASP A 152 -4.46 -22.77 4.02
C ASP A 152 -3.16 -22.68 4.83
N LYS A 153 -2.72 -23.81 5.42
CA LYS A 153 -1.53 -23.88 6.29
C LYS A 153 -0.27 -23.27 5.65
N PHE A 154 -0.12 -23.37 4.35
CA PHE A 154 1.05 -22.94 3.59
C PHE A 154 0.72 -21.99 2.46
N LYS A 155 -0.47 -21.39 2.48
CA LYS A 155 -0.87 -20.40 1.48
C LYS A 155 -1.49 -19.17 2.13
N THR A 156 -0.95 -18.03 1.78
CA THR A 156 -1.41 -16.72 2.23
C THR A 156 -1.70 -15.83 1.02
N LYS A 157 -2.92 -15.27 0.93
CA LYS A 157 -3.19 -14.17 0.02
C LYS A 157 -2.66 -12.90 0.65
N VAL A 158 -1.90 -12.14 -0.11
CA VAL A 158 -1.32 -10.85 0.30
C VAL A 158 -1.87 -9.76 -0.59
N SER A 159 -2.34 -8.70 0.02
CA SER A 159 -2.68 -7.47 -0.69
C SER A 159 -2.02 -6.25 -0.04
N LEU A 160 -1.66 -5.27 -0.89
CA LEU A 160 -1.17 -3.95 -0.50
C LEU A 160 -2.05 -2.91 -1.19
N GLN A 161 -2.78 -2.15 -0.41
CA GLN A 161 -3.50 -0.96 -0.85
C GLN A 161 -2.74 0.27 -0.37
N SER A 162 -2.52 1.26 -1.24
CA SER A 162 -1.81 2.47 -0.85
C SER A 162 -2.16 3.66 -1.73
N SER A 163 -2.22 4.82 -1.08
CA SER A 163 -2.34 6.12 -1.71
C SER A 163 -1.32 7.08 -1.14
N SER A 164 -0.80 7.98 -1.98
CA SER A 164 0.13 9.03 -1.56
C SER A 164 -0.08 10.29 -2.40
N ASP A 165 -0.19 11.41 -1.73
CA ASP A 165 -0.16 12.71 -2.37
C ASP A 165 1.30 13.17 -2.50
N ILE A 166 1.84 13.04 -3.70
CA ILE A 166 3.22 13.42 -3.99
C ILE A 166 3.21 14.70 -4.81
N GLU A 167 3.25 15.82 -4.12
CA GLU A 167 3.24 17.14 -4.75
C GLU A 167 4.39 17.34 -5.75
N GLY A 168 4.09 18.07 -6.82
CA GLY A 168 5.07 18.58 -7.80
C GLY A 168 5.66 17.49 -8.69
N ILE A 169 4.96 16.37 -8.89
CA ILE A 169 5.33 15.39 -9.90
C ILE A 169 4.29 15.34 -11.04
N PRO A 170 4.72 15.17 -12.30
CA PRO A 170 3.80 14.98 -13.42
C PRO A 170 2.95 13.71 -13.26
N SER A 171 1.70 13.76 -13.75
CA SER A 171 0.74 12.66 -13.62
C SER A 171 1.25 11.31 -14.18
N TRP A 172 2.00 11.34 -15.31
CA TRP A 172 2.56 10.13 -15.90
C TRP A 172 3.59 9.43 -14.99
N ILE A 173 4.32 10.20 -14.14
CA ILE A 173 5.22 9.64 -13.14
C ILE A 173 4.40 9.00 -12.01
N THR A 174 3.33 9.67 -11.56
CA THR A 174 2.39 9.08 -10.59
C THR A 174 1.83 7.76 -11.12
N ASP A 175 1.38 7.73 -12.38
CA ASP A 175 0.83 6.53 -13.02
C ASP A 175 1.85 5.38 -13.09
N MET A 176 3.10 5.72 -13.35
CA MET A 176 4.19 4.74 -13.29
C MET A 176 4.37 4.20 -11.86
N PHE A 177 4.42 5.06 -10.85
CA PHE A 177 4.62 4.65 -9.45
C PHE A 177 3.50 3.76 -8.95
N ILE A 178 2.24 4.15 -9.13
CA ILE A 178 1.08 3.37 -8.65
C ILE A 178 0.94 2.00 -9.33
N THR A 179 1.58 1.82 -10.50
CA THR A 179 1.58 0.54 -11.21
C THR A 179 2.82 -0.30 -10.89
N GLN A 180 3.99 0.32 -10.84
CA GLN A 180 5.25 -0.39 -10.63
C GLN A 180 5.50 -0.75 -9.17
N SER A 181 5.10 0.12 -8.22
CA SER A 181 5.33 -0.14 -6.79
C SER A 181 4.70 -1.45 -6.30
N PRO A 182 3.39 -1.68 -6.51
CA PRO A 182 2.78 -2.94 -6.08
C PRO A 182 3.30 -4.14 -6.88
N LEU A 183 3.51 -4.00 -8.19
CA LEU A 183 4.05 -5.08 -9.02
C LEU A 183 5.42 -5.54 -8.53
N TYR A 184 6.32 -4.60 -8.27
CA TYR A 184 7.67 -4.88 -7.79
C TYR A 184 7.66 -5.52 -6.40
N ALA A 185 6.89 -4.97 -5.47
CA ALA A 185 6.78 -5.51 -4.11
C ALA A 185 6.23 -6.94 -4.12
N MET A 186 5.13 -7.20 -4.84
CA MET A 186 4.53 -8.53 -4.93
C MET A 186 5.47 -9.55 -5.59
N LYS A 187 6.19 -9.18 -6.64
CA LYS A 187 7.17 -10.06 -7.28
C LYS A 187 8.35 -10.39 -6.37
N ASN A 188 8.80 -9.46 -5.55
CA ASN A 188 9.87 -9.74 -4.59
C ASN A 188 9.39 -10.61 -3.43
N LEU A 189 8.15 -10.44 -2.97
CA LEU A 189 7.55 -11.39 -2.02
C LEU A 189 7.44 -12.79 -2.62
N GLN A 190 7.05 -12.93 -3.90
CA GLN A 190 7.04 -14.23 -4.57
C GLN A 190 8.43 -14.87 -4.64
N LYS A 191 9.49 -14.09 -4.90
CA LYS A 191 10.86 -14.62 -4.90
C LYS A 191 11.33 -15.11 -3.55
N GLU A 192 10.83 -14.49 -2.47
CA GLU A 192 11.17 -14.87 -1.10
C GLU A 192 10.42 -16.13 -0.66
N PHE A 193 9.16 -16.32 -1.11
CA PHE A 193 8.26 -17.34 -0.54
C PHE A 193 7.80 -18.42 -1.53
N ASN A 194 8.14 -18.36 -2.81
CA ASN A 194 7.80 -19.36 -3.84
C ASN A 194 9.04 -19.98 -4.47
#